data_668b7449081b296e195e62f76781c1bd
#
_entry.id   668b7449081b296e195e62f76781c1bd
#
_cell.length_a   1.000
_cell.length_b   1.000
_cell.length_c   1.000
_cell.angle_alpha   90.00
_cell.angle_beta   90.00
_cell.angle_gamma   90.00
#
_symmetry.space_group_name_H-M   'P 1'
#
loop_
_entity.id
_entity.type
_entity.pdbx_description
1 polymer ?
#
loop_
_entity_poly.entity_id
_entity_poly.type
_entity_poly.pdbx_seq_one_letter_code
_entity_poly.pdbx_strand_id
1 'polypeptide(L)' 'MKMGEHMEPVIELLEELNGNDTVAKLKILALVISEYMLKADVTVLNVSAGRMKVAVDISVED' A
#
# COMPACT_ATOMS: atom_id res chain seq x y z
N MET A 1 13.81 -7.46 11.43
CA MET A 1 13.38 -7.63 10.05
C MET A 1 13.44 -6.29 9.33
N LYS A 2 14.06 -6.25 8.18
CA LYS A 2 14.14 -5.02 7.39
C LYS A 2 12.96 -4.96 6.44
N MET A 3 12.23 -3.87 6.47
CA MET A 3 11.06 -3.71 5.60
C MET A 3 11.41 -3.81 4.11
N GLY A 4 12.59 -3.35 3.73
CA GLY A 4 13.04 -3.40 2.34
C GLY A 4 13.16 -4.80 1.77
N GLU A 5 13.44 -5.79 2.60
CA GLU A 5 13.54 -7.18 2.16
C GLU A 5 12.22 -7.75 1.66
N HIS A 6 11.11 -7.26 2.21
CA HIS A 6 9.78 -7.69 1.80
C HIS A 6 9.18 -6.85 0.70
N MET A 7 9.76 -5.68 0.44
CA MET A 7 9.25 -4.81 -0.61
C MET A 7 9.60 -5.29 -2.02
N GLU A 8 10.79 -5.89 -2.20
CA GLU A 8 11.23 -6.33 -3.53
C GLU A 8 10.29 -7.33 -4.19
N PRO A 9 9.88 -8.43 -3.52
CA PRO A 9 8.95 -9.35 -4.16
C PRO A 9 7.59 -8.72 -4.48
N VAL A 10 7.14 -7.79 -3.67
CA VAL A 10 5.88 -7.08 -3.94
C VAL A 10 6.03 -6.17 -5.16
N ILE A 11 7.14 -5.46 -5.25
CA ILE A 11 7.42 -4.58 -6.39
C ILE A 11 7.51 -5.40 -7.68
N GLU A 12 8.21 -6.54 -7.64
CA GLU A 12 8.33 -7.42 -8.79
C GLU A 12 6.98 -7.92 -9.28
N LEU A 13 6.11 -8.31 -8.36
CA LEU A 13 4.77 -8.77 -8.70
C LEU A 13 3.95 -7.65 -9.35
N LEU A 14 4.03 -6.45 -8.81
CA LEU A 14 3.32 -5.31 -9.37
C LEU A 14 3.81 -4.96 -10.78
N GLU A 15 5.11 -5.06 -11.01
CA GLU A 15 5.67 -4.83 -12.34
C GLU A 15 5.23 -5.88 -13.33
N GLU A 16 5.13 -7.14 -12.93
CA GLU A 16 4.59 -8.20 -13.78
C GLU A 16 3.14 -7.95 -14.18
N LEU A 17 2.33 -7.50 -13.22
CA LEU A 17 0.91 -7.31 -13.45
C LEU A 17 0.60 -6.04 -14.25
N ASN A 18 1.34 -4.97 -14.01
CA ASN A 18 1.01 -3.65 -14.54
C ASN A 18 2.09 -3.03 -15.41
N GLY A 19 3.22 -3.71 -15.58
CA GLY A 19 4.32 -3.20 -16.39
C GLY A 19 4.82 -1.85 -15.89
N ASN A 20 4.79 -0.84 -16.75
CA ASN A 20 5.28 0.49 -16.43
C ASN A 20 4.19 1.45 -15.95
N ASP A 21 2.97 0.97 -15.77
CA ASP A 21 1.87 1.82 -15.34
C ASP A 21 1.92 2.05 -13.82
N THR A 22 2.60 3.10 -13.42
CA THR A 22 2.77 3.45 -12.01
C THR A 22 1.44 3.80 -11.34
N VAL A 23 0.54 4.45 -12.07
CA VAL A 23 -0.77 4.82 -11.52
C VAL A 23 -1.59 3.58 -11.20
N ALA A 24 -1.58 2.57 -12.08
CA ALA A 24 -2.26 1.31 -11.83
C ALA A 24 -1.69 0.60 -10.61
N LYS A 25 -0.37 0.61 -10.45
CA LYS A 25 0.29 0.03 -9.28
C LYS A 25 -0.17 0.72 -8.00
N LEU A 26 -0.24 2.04 -8.00
CA LEU A 26 -0.69 2.80 -6.84
C LEU A 26 -2.13 2.48 -6.48
N LYS A 27 -3.00 2.34 -7.48
CA LYS A 27 -4.40 1.98 -7.24
C LYS A 27 -4.54 0.62 -6.60
N ILE A 28 -3.81 -0.36 -7.11
CA ILE A 28 -3.84 -1.72 -6.55
C ILE A 28 -3.35 -1.71 -5.11
N LEU A 29 -2.23 -1.05 -4.84
CA LEU A 29 -1.69 -0.94 -3.49
C LEU A 29 -2.69 -0.29 -2.53
N ALA A 30 -3.32 0.79 -2.98
CA ALA A 30 -4.31 1.48 -2.16
C ALA A 30 -5.50 0.57 -1.82
N LEU A 31 -5.98 -0.21 -2.78
CA LEU A 31 -7.08 -1.13 -2.57
C LEU A 31 -6.70 -2.26 -1.61
N VAL A 32 -5.51 -2.81 -1.76
CA VAL A 32 -5.00 -3.86 -0.86
C VAL A 32 -4.87 -3.33 0.56
N ILE A 33 -4.27 -2.16 0.72
CA ILE A 33 -4.14 -1.52 2.03
C ILE A 33 -5.51 -1.31 2.66
N SER A 34 -6.47 -0.80 1.89
CA SER A 34 -7.83 -0.55 2.36
C SER A 34 -8.49 -1.83 2.86
N GLU A 35 -8.31 -2.92 2.13
CA GLU A 35 -8.88 -4.20 2.53
C GLU A 35 -8.34 -4.65 3.89
N TYR A 36 -7.05 -4.58 4.10
CA TYR A 36 -6.45 -4.96 5.38
C TYR A 36 -6.86 -4.01 6.50
N MET A 37 -6.95 -2.72 6.22
CA MET A 37 -7.37 -1.74 7.21
C MET A 37 -8.81 -2.00 7.68
N LEU A 38 -9.69 -2.32 6.74
CA LEU A 38 -11.09 -2.64 7.09
C LEU A 38 -11.20 -3.91 7.91
N LYS A 39 -10.39 -4.92 7.63
CA LYS A 39 -10.34 -6.14 8.44
C LYS A 39 -9.86 -5.86 9.85
N ALA A 40 -8.98 -4.91 10.03
CA ALA A 40 -8.47 -4.50 11.32
C ALA A 40 -9.34 -3.46 12.01
N ASP A 41 -10.42 -3.03 11.36
CA ASP A 41 -11.32 -1.98 11.84
C ASP A 41 -10.57 -0.66 12.09
N VAL A 42 -9.70 -0.30 11.15
CA VAL A 42 -8.88 0.89 11.20
C VAL A 42 -9.17 1.73 9.96
N THR A 43 -9.39 3.03 10.15
CA THR A 43 -9.66 3.95 9.05
C THR A 43 -8.51 4.90 8.76
N VAL A 44 -7.56 4.99 9.68
CA VAL A 44 -6.37 5.84 9.51
C VAL A 44 -5.13 5.02 9.84
N LEU A 45 -4.17 5.04 8.95
CA LEU A 45 -2.90 4.34 9.12
C LEU A 45 -1.75 5.31 8.92
N ASN A 46 -0.86 5.35 9.90
CA ASN A 46 0.36 6.15 9.81
C ASN A 46 1.56 5.23 9.83
N VAL A 47 2.41 5.34 8.82
CA VAL A 47 3.61 4.53 8.71
C VAL A 47 4.83 5.45 8.68
N SER A 48 5.80 5.16 9.52
CA SER A 48 7.08 5.86 9.52
C SER A 48 8.18 4.90 9.10
N ALA A 49 8.93 5.27 8.09
CA ALA A 49 10.06 4.47 7.62
C ALA A 49 11.23 5.41 7.33
N GLY A 50 12.22 5.39 8.21
CA GLY A 50 13.33 6.33 8.12
C GLY A 50 12.87 7.77 8.21
N ARG A 51 13.09 8.53 7.15
CA ARG A 51 12.66 9.94 7.06
C ARG A 51 11.27 10.10 6.47
N MET A 52 10.68 9.01 5.99
CA MET A 52 9.39 9.07 5.34
C MET A 52 8.26 8.80 6.33
N LYS A 53 7.21 9.58 6.20
CA LYS A 53 5.97 9.36 6.93
C LYS A 53 4.86 9.26 5.91
N VAL A 54 4.13 8.17 5.95
CA VAL A 54 3.02 7.93 5.03
C VAL A 54 1.75 7.80 5.84
N ALA A 55 0.74 8.56 5.45
CA ALA A 55 -0.57 8.49 6.06
C ALA A 55 -1.58 7.98 5.05
N VAL A 56 -2.37 7.00 5.44
CA VAL A 56 -3.45 6.45 4.61
C VAL A 56 -4.77 6.66 5.34
N ASP A 57 -5.72 7.23 4.65
CA ASP A 57 -7.01 7.58 5.19
C ASP A 57 -8.10 6.97 4.31
N ILE A 58 -9.03 6.26 4.93
CA ILE A 58 -10.13 5.64 4.20
C ILE A 58 -11.40 6.44 4.43
N SER A 59 -12.01 6.89 3.33
CA SER A 59 -13.33 7.51 3.36
C SER A 59 -14.34 6.56 2.74
N VAL A 60 -15.45 6.36 3.42
CA VAL A 60 -16.53 5.54 2.89
C VAL A 60 -17.58 6.46 2.31
N GLU A 61 -17.87 6.28 1.03
CA GLU A 61 -18.91 7.03 0.36
C GLU A 61 -20.21 6.23 0.42
N ASP A 62 -21.26 6.89 0.83
CA ASP A 62 -22.61 6.29 0.88
C ASP A 62 -23.33 6.45 -0.44
#